data_02017de962b157cfafae6bd4168792b3
#
_entry.id   02017de962b157cfafae6bd4168792b3
#
_cell.length_a   1.000
_cell.length_b   1.000
_cell.length_c   1.000
_cell.angle_alpha   90.00
_cell.angle_beta   90.00
_cell.angle_gamma   90.00
#
_symmetry.space_group_name_H-M   'P 1'
#
loop_
_entity.id
_entity.type
_entity.pdbx_description
1 polymer ?
#
loop_
_entity_poly.entity_id
_entity_poly.type
_entity_poly.pdbx_seq_one_letter_code
_entity_poly.pdbx_strand_id
1 'polypeptide(L)'
;LEKKDMCFLFVWLLVLFLGHTQADEFHHPNIVLIYTDDQGYGDASCLNPESRFNTPNIDRLAQAGIRFTDAHCSDTVCTPSRYGLLTGRYSWRTELKRGVFNAERKCLIDDDRLTLASLLRKHGYQTAMVGKWHLGMDFPGTRGKRDWTQPVLDMPLDKGFESFWGIPASMNYGILAWFDGRFARMPPIQFTQKKPNAIAISDYRIMPPYDTTAEVKPADDHGKFNGKLEVAQDFIDIECLDRFTTQAIQWMATRDKEKPFFLYLPYTSPHKPVIPMTRFRGKGRAGAYGEFMIETDWHVGRLLDFLENNGIADNTLVLFSSDNGPERTWIERKRKFGHASNHIFREGKRSIYEGGHRVPFIIRWPAGIVNPGRLCEQPVCQTDILATLAELLDDSLPDNAGEDSQSFLAVLTSEKQHIRLPIIHHGSNGQFAIRDRQWKLVMGKQKSQKRELYNLLNDPGEMVNVIDSHQGVADTLEKQLTHIVRTGRTTKGPPSANDTPYWSDLHWMSKQDYSHFDTNGYAQ
;
A
#
# COMPACT_ATOMS: atom_id res chain seq x y z
N LEU A 1 -19.69 -79.34 -10.19
CA LEU A 1 -18.98 -78.60 -9.15
C LEU A 1 -18.23 -77.43 -9.79
N GLU A 2 -18.32 -76.23 -9.55
CA GLU A 2 -19.28 -75.27 -9.01
C GLU A 2 -18.80 -73.90 -9.46
N LYS A 3 -19.65 -73.21 -10.15
CA LYS A 3 -19.44 -71.77 -10.51
C LYS A 3 -19.77 -70.95 -9.26
N LYS A 4 -18.80 -70.49 -8.53
CA LYS A 4 -19.03 -69.48 -7.44
C LYS A 4 -17.71 -68.91 -6.93
N ASP A 5 -16.83 -68.29 -7.71
CA ASP A 5 -15.72 -67.53 -7.16
C ASP A 5 -15.10 -66.53 -8.18
N MET A 6 -15.96 -65.90 -8.99
CA MET A 6 -15.47 -64.93 -9.98
C MET A 6 -16.29 -63.59 -9.94
N CYS A 7 -16.78 -63.23 -8.79
CA CYS A 7 -17.50 -61.96 -8.62
C CYS A 7 -16.99 -61.01 -7.54
N PHE A 8 -15.84 -61.32 -6.88
CA PHE A 8 -15.31 -60.48 -5.79
C PHE A 8 -14.03 -59.73 -6.15
N LEU A 9 -13.47 -59.88 -7.36
CA LEU A 9 -12.23 -59.21 -7.76
C LEU A 9 -12.41 -57.94 -8.62
N PHE A 10 -13.64 -57.58 -8.93
CA PHE A 10 -13.93 -56.40 -9.79
C PHE A 10 -14.41 -55.15 -9.03
N VAL A 11 -14.66 -55.23 -7.70
CA VAL A 11 -15.14 -54.10 -6.89
C VAL A 11 -14.02 -53.34 -6.21
N TRP A 12 -12.79 -53.89 -6.14
CA TRP A 12 -11.65 -53.23 -5.50
C TRP A 12 -10.75 -52.41 -6.43
N LEU A 13 -11.04 -52.40 -7.74
CA LEU A 13 -10.27 -51.61 -8.74
C LEU A 13 -10.96 -50.30 -9.16
N LEU A 14 -12.17 -50.03 -8.64
CA LEU A 14 -12.92 -48.81 -9.00
C LEU A 14 -12.92 -47.75 -7.88
N VAL A 15 -12.25 -47.99 -6.74
CA VAL A 15 -12.18 -47.02 -5.61
C VAL A 15 -10.82 -46.32 -5.53
N LEU A 16 -9.85 -46.69 -6.39
CA LEU A 16 -8.52 -46.09 -6.39
C LEU A 16 -8.31 -44.95 -7.42
N PHE A 17 -9.37 -44.49 -8.10
CA PHE A 17 -9.26 -43.41 -9.10
C PHE A 17 -10.09 -42.16 -8.81
N LEU A 18 -10.64 -42.00 -7.59
CA LEU A 18 -11.38 -40.79 -7.19
C LEU A 18 -10.72 -40.07 -6.01
N GLY A 19 -9.43 -40.25 -5.83
CA GLY A 19 -8.65 -39.63 -4.77
C GLY A 19 -7.53 -38.70 -5.28
N HIS A 20 -7.69 -38.11 -6.45
CA HIS A 20 -6.75 -37.09 -6.92
C HIS A 20 -7.49 -35.82 -7.30
N THR A 21 -7.01 -34.72 -6.71
CA THR A 21 -7.08 -33.34 -7.16
C THR A 21 -8.26 -32.50 -6.65
N GLN A 22 -8.29 -32.23 -5.36
CA GLN A 22 -8.81 -30.96 -4.87
C GLN A 22 -7.75 -30.11 -4.13
N ALA A 23 -6.54 -30.64 -3.92
CA ALA A 23 -5.45 -29.92 -3.24
C ALA A 23 -4.54 -29.13 -4.20
N ASP A 24 -4.50 -29.47 -5.50
CA ASP A 24 -3.60 -28.81 -6.45
C ASP A 24 -4.16 -27.53 -7.11
N GLU A 25 -5.48 -27.29 -7.02
CA GLU A 25 -6.11 -26.13 -7.67
C GLU A 25 -5.91 -24.80 -6.92
N PHE A 26 -5.41 -24.82 -5.68
CA PHE A 26 -5.29 -23.62 -4.85
C PHE A 26 -3.88 -23.08 -4.64
N HIS A 27 -2.86 -23.70 -5.23
CA HIS A 27 -1.47 -23.26 -5.08
C HIS A 27 -1.15 -21.90 -5.73
N HIS A 28 -1.96 -21.43 -6.67
CA HIS A 28 -1.77 -20.16 -7.37
C HIS A 28 -3.07 -19.35 -7.44
N PRO A 29 -3.55 -18.75 -6.32
CA PRO A 29 -4.76 -17.93 -6.37
C PRO A 29 -4.54 -16.70 -7.23
N ASN A 30 -5.59 -16.20 -7.87
CA ASN A 30 -5.58 -14.84 -8.37
C ASN A 30 -5.37 -13.87 -7.20
N ILE A 31 -4.72 -12.75 -7.45
CA ILE A 31 -4.43 -11.76 -6.42
C ILE A 31 -4.93 -10.39 -6.86
N VAL A 32 -5.79 -9.78 -6.04
CA VAL A 32 -6.26 -8.40 -6.22
C VAL A 32 -5.84 -7.58 -5.01
N LEU A 33 -4.99 -6.59 -5.21
CA LEU A 33 -4.53 -5.66 -4.18
C LEU A 33 -5.20 -4.30 -4.39
N ILE A 34 -6.26 -4.02 -3.63
CA ILE A 34 -6.97 -2.73 -3.61
C ILE A 34 -6.29 -1.82 -2.59
N TYR A 35 -5.82 -0.66 -3.03
CA TYR A 35 -5.01 0.22 -2.21
C TYR A 35 -5.53 1.67 -2.28
N THR A 36 -6.06 2.16 -1.18
CA THR A 36 -6.59 3.52 -1.09
C THR A 36 -5.50 4.54 -0.72
N ASP A 37 -5.82 5.81 -0.81
CA ASP A 37 -4.89 6.93 -0.63
C ASP A 37 -5.42 7.86 0.47
N ASP A 38 -4.72 7.99 1.59
CA ASP A 38 -5.13 8.76 2.78
C ASP A 38 -6.36 8.23 3.54
N GLN A 39 -6.74 6.98 3.38
CA GLN A 39 -7.83 6.41 4.16
C GLN A 39 -7.37 6.04 5.56
N GLY A 40 -8.01 6.63 6.56
CA GLY A 40 -7.75 6.30 7.95
C GLY A 40 -8.36 4.96 8.39
N TYR A 41 -7.84 4.41 9.47
CA TYR A 41 -8.36 3.18 10.08
C TYR A 41 -9.86 3.27 10.38
N GLY A 42 -10.31 4.43 10.89
CA GLY A 42 -11.70 4.67 11.26
C GLY A 42 -12.65 4.93 10.09
N ASP A 43 -12.17 4.89 8.86
CA ASP A 43 -12.98 5.12 7.65
C ASP A 43 -13.57 3.82 7.07
N ALA A 44 -13.30 2.66 7.66
CA ALA A 44 -13.98 1.39 7.35
C ALA A 44 -14.99 1.06 8.47
N SER A 45 -16.28 0.89 8.12
CA SER A 45 -17.34 0.68 9.13
C SER A 45 -17.14 -0.62 9.92
N CYS A 46 -16.54 -1.65 9.34
CA CYS A 46 -16.20 -2.90 10.05
C CYS A 46 -15.10 -2.73 11.12
N LEU A 47 -14.34 -1.63 11.10
CA LEU A 47 -13.28 -1.29 12.06
C LEU A 47 -13.68 -0.16 13.00
N ASN A 48 -14.74 0.59 12.67
CA ASN A 48 -15.22 1.72 13.46
C ASN A 48 -16.76 1.75 13.50
N PRO A 49 -17.36 1.19 14.54
CA PRO A 49 -18.82 1.20 14.68
C PRO A 49 -19.43 2.60 14.84
N GLU A 50 -18.61 3.62 15.19
CA GLU A 50 -19.04 5.01 15.29
C GLU A 50 -18.90 5.80 13.97
N SER A 51 -18.56 5.11 12.88
CA SER A 51 -18.42 5.76 11.57
C SER A 51 -19.70 6.50 11.17
N ARG A 52 -19.55 7.66 10.56
CA ARG A 52 -20.67 8.50 10.09
C ARG A 52 -21.10 8.15 8.66
N PHE A 53 -20.54 7.12 8.09
CA PHE A 53 -20.93 6.52 6.80
C PHE A 53 -20.65 5.02 6.85
N ASN A 54 -21.34 4.28 5.99
CA ASN A 54 -21.19 2.84 5.90
C ASN A 54 -20.36 2.47 4.68
N THR A 55 -19.57 1.40 4.82
CA THR A 55 -18.76 0.80 3.77
C THR A 55 -19.13 -0.69 3.60
N PRO A 56 -20.36 -0.97 3.12
CA PRO A 56 -20.91 -2.33 3.15
C PRO A 56 -20.13 -3.34 2.30
N ASN A 57 -19.43 -2.90 1.26
CA ASN A 57 -18.62 -3.79 0.42
C ASN A 57 -17.26 -4.10 1.06
N ILE A 58 -16.65 -3.14 1.74
CA ILE A 58 -15.47 -3.37 2.58
C ILE A 58 -15.86 -4.28 3.76
N ASP A 59 -17.05 -4.08 4.33
CA ASP A 59 -17.58 -4.95 5.39
C ASP A 59 -17.84 -6.39 4.87
N ARG A 60 -18.31 -6.55 3.62
CA ARG A 60 -18.44 -7.86 2.94
C ARG A 60 -17.09 -8.58 2.80
N LEU A 61 -16.03 -7.85 2.42
CA LEU A 61 -14.66 -8.40 2.43
C LEU A 61 -14.27 -8.88 3.83
N ALA A 62 -14.54 -8.07 4.84
CA ALA A 62 -14.20 -8.35 6.22
C ALA A 62 -14.96 -9.56 6.78
N GLN A 63 -16.23 -9.73 6.44
CA GLN A 63 -17.06 -10.85 6.87
C GLN A 63 -16.62 -12.17 6.23
N ALA A 64 -16.13 -12.12 4.98
CA ALA A 64 -15.65 -13.29 4.26
C ALA A 64 -14.12 -13.49 4.37
N GLY A 65 -13.44 -12.75 5.26
CA GLY A 65 -12.00 -12.75 5.39
C GLY A 65 -11.49 -12.51 6.81
N ILE A 66 -10.34 -11.89 6.92
CA ILE A 66 -9.70 -11.51 8.20
C ILE A 66 -9.55 -10.00 8.24
N ARG A 67 -9.94 -9.39 9.36
CA ARG A 67 -9.67 -7.98 9.68
C ARG A 67 -8.50 -7.89 10.64
N PHE A 68 -7.45 -7.21 10.24
CA PHE A 68 -6.30 -6.97 11.11
C PHE A 68 -6.50 -5.65 11.87
N THR A 69 -6.49 -5.71 13.18
CA THR A 69 -6.63 -4.53 14.04
C THR A 69 -5.30 -3.85 14.33
N ASP A 70 -4.20 -4.53 14.01
CA ASP A 70 -2.84 -4.08 14.26
C ASP A 70 -1.97 -4.15 12.99
N ALA A 71 -2.43 -3.45 11.95
CA ALA A 71 -1.76 -3.43 10.65
C ALA A 71 -1.21 -2.06 10.30
N HIS A 72 0.01 -2.03 9.77
CA HIS A 72 0.77 -0.82 9.53
C HIS A 72 1.21 -0.69 8.08
N CYS A 73 1.10 0.51 7.52
CA CYS A 73 1.88 0.87 6.35
C CYS A 73 3.36 1.11 6.73
N SER A 74 4.25 1.02 5.75
CA SER A 74 5.70 1.08 5.99
C SER A 74 6.23 2.48 6.23
N ASP A 75 5.42 3.50 5.98
CA ASP A 75 5.73 4.91 6.22
C ASP A 75 4.41 5.70 6.42
N THR A 76 4.49 6.99 6.68
CA THR A 76 3.34 7.84 7.02
C THR A 76 2.86 8.72 5.88
N VAL A 77 3.36 8.50 4.65
CA VAL A 77 2.97 9.20 3.41
C VAL A 77 3.09 8.29 2.18
N CYS A 78 2.47 8.71 1.08
CA CYS A 78 2.19 7.88 -0.10
C CYS A 78 3.42 7.21 -0.75
N THR A 79 4.39 7.97 -1.27
CA THR A 79 5.53 7.42 -2.04
C THR A 79 6.31 6.37 -1.23
N PRO A 80 6.77 6.67 -0.01
CA PRO A 80 7.53 5.69 0.77
C PRO A 80 6.71 4.44 1.15
N SER A 81 5.42 4.59 1.47
CA SER A 81 4.56 3.43 1.76
C SER A 81 4.37 2.54 0.54
N ARG A 82 4.15 3.12 -0.65
CA ARG A 82 4.02 2.38 -1.91
C ARG A 82 5.30 1.64 -2.28
N TYR A 83 6.45 2.25 -2.01
CA TYR A 83 7.75 1.58 -2.16
C TYR A 83 7.84 0.35 -1.24
N GLY A 84 7.57 0.51 0.06
CA GLY A 84 7.65 -0.59 1.02
C GLY A 84 6.66 -1.71 0.73
N LEU A 85 5.43 -1.39 0.31
CA LEU A 85 4.42 -2.35 -0.14
C LEU A 85 4.95 -3.22 -1.29
N LEU A 86 5.50 -2.60 -2.34
CA LEU A 86 5.88 -3.30 -3.56
C LEU A 86 7.21 -4.06 -3.44
N THR A 87 8.11 -3.63 -2.55
CA THR A 87 9.48 -4.18 -2.48
C THR A 87 9.80 -4.97 -1.21
N GLY A 88 8.93 -4.92 -0.19
CA GLY A 88 9.22 -5.52 1.10
C GLY A 88 10.39 -4.87 1.85
N ARG A 89 10.77 -3.62 1.49
CA ARG A 89 11.90 -2.87 2.03
C ARG A 89 11.47 -1.47 2.44
N TYR A 90 11.91 -0.97 3.57
CA TYR A 90 11.60 0.39 3.98
C TYR A 90 12.23 1.44 3.04
N SER A 91 11.46 2.45 2.67
CA SER A 91 11.89 3.51 1.74
C SER A 91 13.01 4.40 2.29
N TRP A 92 13.09 4.60 3.61
CA TRP A 92 14.17 5.37 4.22
C TRP A 92 15.56 4.73 4.05
N ARG A 93 15.65 3.47 3.59
CA ARG A 93 16.89 2.84 3.15
C ARG A 93 17.40 3.37 1.82
N THR A 94 16.51 3.98 1.01
CA THR A 94 16.81 4.60 -0.29
C THR A 94 17.25 6.06 -0.15
N GLU A 95 17.34 6.79 -1.24
CA GLU A 95 17.59 8.25 -1.24
C GLU A 95 16.41 9.05 -0.64
N LEU A 96 15.20 8.49 -0.58
CA LEU A 96 14.00 9.17 -0.07
C LEU A 96 13.96 9.16 1.46
N LYS A 97 14.60 10.14 2.08
CA LYS A 97 14.64 10.28 3.55
C LYS A 97 13.44 11.03 4.12
N ARG A 98 12.76 11.85 3.34
CA ARG A 98 11.63 12.67 3.80
C ARG A 98 10.66 12.98 2.67
N GLY A 99 9.38 13.13 3.03
CA GLY A 99 8.34 13.57 2.11
C GLY A 99 7.95 12.56 1.03
N VAL A 100 7.56 13.05 -0.12
CA VAL A 100 7.07 12.27 -1.27
C VAL A 100 7.67 12.76 -2.58
N PHE A 101 7.74 11.91 -3.58
CA PHE A 101 8.09 12.31 -4.93
C PHE A 101 6.97 13.13 -5.59
N ASN A 102 7.34 13.96 -6.55
CA ASN A 102 6.41 14.39 -7.59
C ASN A 102 6.37 13.32 -8.71
N ALA A 103 5.50 13.51 -9.71
CA ALA A 103 5.41 12.58 -10.83
C ALA A 103 6.68 12.54 -11.71
N GLU A 104 7.49 13.57 -11.68
CA GLU A 104 8.51 13.91 -12.69
C GLU A 104 9.94 13.57 -12.26
N ARG A 105 10.09 12.72 -11.26
CA ARG A 105 11.38 12.18 -10.84
C ARG A 105 11.56 10.77 -11.38
N LYS A 106 12.81 10.36 -11.59
CA LYS A 106 13.16 8.96 -11.82
C LYS A 106 12.51 8.06 -10.77
N CYS A 107 12.14 6.85 -11.14
CA CYS A 107 11.50 5.91 -10.24
C CYS A 107 12.38 5.59 -9.01
N LEU A 108 11.76 5.53 -7.84
CA LEU A 108 12.44 5.19 -6.60
C LEU A 108 12.84 3.71 -6.52
N ILE A 109 12.21 2.85 -7.31
CA ILE A 109 12.51 1.43 -7.37
C ILE A 109 13.63 1.23 -8.40
N ASP A 110 14.79 0.77 -7.96
CA ASP A 110 15.90 0.42 -8.84
C ASP A 110 15.52 -0.73 -9.79
N ASP A 111 16.20 -0.80 -10.95
CA ASP A 111 15.85 -1.75 -12.02
C ASP A 111 16.05 -3.21 -11.62
N ASP A 112 16.98 -3.51 -10.74
CA ASP A 112 17.28 -4.83 -10.20
C ASP A 112 16.52 -5.20 -8.92
N ARG A 113 15.71 -4.26 -8.39
CA ARG A 113 14.94 -4.47 -7.17
C ARG A 113 13.73 -5.38 -7.41
N LEU A 114 13.70 -6.51 -6.70
CA LEU A 114 12.54 -7.40 -6.72
C LEU A 114 11.29 -6.67 -6.21
N THR A 115 10.19 -6.80 -6.96
CA THR A 115 8.87 -6.27 -6.59
C THR A 115 7.84 -7.38 -6.48
N LEU A 116 6.68 -7.08 -5.88
CA LEU A 116 5.52 -7.99 -5.91
C LEU A 116 5.18 -8.43 -7.34
N ALA A 117 5.19 -7.49 -8.29
CA ALA A 117 4.85 -7.79 -9.67
C ALA A 117 5.90 -8.68 -10.35
N SER A 118 7.20 -8.41 -10.16
CA SER A 118 8.25 -9.22 -10.75
C SER A 118 8.34 -10.63 -10.13
N LEU A 119 8.10 -10.76 -8.81
CA LEU A 119 7.98 -12.06 -8.14
C LEU A 119 6.84 -12.88 -8.75
N LEU A 120 5.63 -12.32 -8.81
CA LEU A 120 4.45 -13.02 -9.30
C LEU A 120 4.59 -13.36 -10.80
N ARG A 121 5.15 -12.46 -11.60
CA ARG A 121 5.45 -12.71 -13.01
C ARG A 121 6.42 -13.89 -13.20
N LYS A 122 7.45 -14.01 -12.35
CA LYS A 122 8.37 -15.17 -12.33
C LYS A 122 7.61 -16.49 -12.15
N HIS A 123 6.50 -16.47 -11.42
CA HIS A 123 5.61 -17.62 -11.18
C HIS A 123 4.44 -17.73 -12.17
N GLY A 124 4.55 -17.11 -13.34
CA GLY A 124 3.58 -17.26 -14.43
C GLY A 124 2.31 -16.42 -14.31
N TYR A 125 2.22 -15.52 -13.34
CA TYR A 125 1.09 -14.60 -13.24
C TYR A 125 1.11 -13.56 -14.37
N GLN A 126 -0.05 -13.25 -14.90
CA GLN A 126 -0.28 -12.03 -15.65
C GLN A 126 -0.38 -10.86 -14.66
N THR A 127 0.37 -9.79 -14.88
CA THR A 127 0.49 -8.71 -13.92
C THR A 127 -0.01 -7.38 -14.47
N ALA A 128 -0.92 -6.73 -13.78
CA ALA A 128 -1.43 -5.42 -14.17
C ALA A 128 -1.45 -4.43 -13.01
N MET A 129 -1.20 -3.18 -13.34
CA MET A 129 -1.46 -2.06 -12.48
C MET A 129 -2.49 -1.13 -13.12
N VAL A 130 -3.54 -0.81 -12.36
CA VAL A 130 -4.57 0.15 -12.80
C VAL A 130 -4.77 1.18 -11.69
N GLY A 131 -4.33 2.43 -11.91
CA GLY A 131 -4.51 3.48 -10.91
C GLY A 131 -3.32 4.43 -10.75
N LYS A 132 -3.12 4.93 -9.52
CA LYS A 132 -2.08 5.89 -9.14
C LYS A 132 -0.74 5.21 -8.85
N TRP A 133 0.33 5.58 -9.58
CA TRP A 133 1.69 5.07 -9.35
C TRP A 133 2.40 5.73 -8.15
N HIS A 134 2.77 6.98 -8.30
CA HIS A 134 3.41 7.85 -7.30
C HIS A 134 4.80 7.41 -6.80
N LEU A 135 5.55 6.72 -7.64
CA LEU A 135 6.94 6.31 -7.34
C LEU A 135 7.98 6.93 -8.27
N GLY A 136 7.54 7.85 -9.14
CA GLY A 136 8.37 8.46 -10.17
C GLY A 136 8.26 7.75 -11.51
N MET A 137 8.50 8.52 -12.60
CA MET A 137 8.55 8.07 -13.99
C MET A 137 9.50 8.99 -14.75
N ASP A 138 10.18 8.45 -15.75
CA ASP A 138 11.06 9.23 -16.64
C ASP A 138 10.29 9.67 -17.88
N PHE A 139 9.91 10.95 -17.90
CA PHE A 139 9.15 11.55 -18.99
C PHE A 139 10.08 12.15 -20.05
N PRO A 140 9.76 12.02 -21.34
CA PRO A 140 10.60 12.51 -22.42
C PRO A 140 10.63 14.05 -22.47
N GLY A 141 11.70 14.67 -21.99
CA GLY A 141 11.88 16.11 -21.93
C GLY A 141 11.42 16.76 -20.62
N THR A 142 11.30 18.07 -20.64
CA THR A 142 10.99 18.86 -19.44
C THR A 142 9.60 19.47 -19.51
N ARG A 143 9.06 19.88 -18.37
CA ARG A 143 7.74 20.49 -18.24
C ARG A 143 7.53 21.60 -19.30
N GLY A 144 6.38 21.54 -19.99
CA GLY A 144 6.00 22.45 -21.07
C GLY A 144 6.77 22.28 -22.38
N LYS A 145 7.73 21.34 -22.45
CA LYS A 145 8.56 21.03 -23.63
C LYS A 145 8.78 19.52 -23.79
N ARG A 146 7.77 18.71 -23.44
CA ARG A 146 7.86 17.26 -23.56
C ARG A 146 7.55 16.80 -24.98
N ASP A 147 8.25 15.77 -25.44
CA ASP A 147 7.93 15.07 -26.66
C ASP A 147 7.00 13.87 -26.36
N TRP A 148 5.72 14.12 -26.36
CA TRP A 148 4.71 13.10 -26.07
C TRP A 148 4.55 12.01 -27.14
N THR A 149 5.35 12.08 -28.22
CA THR A 149 5.44 10.98 -29.20
C THR A 149 6.41 9.89 -28.74
N GLN A 150 7.26 10.18 -27.76
CA GLN A 150 8.19 9.24 -27.18
C GLN A 150 7.58 8.51 -25.99
N PRO A 151 8.00 7.26 -25.70
CA PRO A 151 7.51 6.50 -24.57
C PRO A 151 8.02 7.09 -23.25
N VAL A 152 7.21 6.94 -22.20
CA VAL A 152 7.64 7.12 -20.81
C VAL A 152 8.42 5.89 -20.37
N LEU A 153 9.56 6.12 -19.71
CA LEU A 153 10.46 5.08 -19.22
C LEU A 153 10.45 5.04 -17.68
N ASP A 154 11.13 4.04 -17.12
CA ASP A 154 11.30 3.87 -15.67
C ASP A 154 9.95 3.95 -14.92
N MET A 155 8.98 3.18 -15.37
CA MET A 155 7.59 3.22 -15.00
C MET A 155 7.09 1.82 -14.55
N PRO A 156 5.82 1.61 -14.20
CA PRO A 156 5.31 0.30 -13.76
C PRO A 156 5.69 -0.89 -14.65
N LEU A 157 5.72 -0.71 -15.98
CA LEU A 157 6.10 -1.76 -16.93
C LEU A 157 7.57 -2.19 -16.78
N ASP A 158 8.43 -1.34 -16.24
CA ASP A 158 9.85 -1.64 -15.98
C ASP A 158 10.05 -2.24 -14.58
N LYS A 159 9.00 -2.31 -13.76
CA LYS A 159 9.02 -2.80 -12.39
C LYS A 159 8.18 -4.09 -12.20
N GLY A 160 8.04 -4.87 -13.28
CA GLY A 160 7.43 -6.20 -13.28
C GLY A 160 5.99 -6.29 -13.73
N PHE A 161 5.27 -5.18 -13.92
CA PHE A 161 3.92 -5.19 -14.49
C PHE A 161 3.98 -5.37 -16.02
N GLU A 162 3.08 -6.20 -16.56
CA GLU A 162 2.93 -6.40 -18.00
C GLU A 162 1.93 -5.41 -18.62
N SER A 163 1.02 -4.89 -17.78
CA SER A 163 0.03 -3.90 -18.19
C SER A 163 -0.02 -2.75 -17.19
N PHE A 164 -0.13 -1.53 -17.70
CA PHE A 164 -0.34 -0.33 -16.91
C PHE A 164 -1.42 0.53 -17.53
N TRP A 165 -2.40 0.92 -16.74
CA TRP A 165 -3.36 1.96 -17.06
C TRP A 165 -3.57 2.85 -15.84
N GLY A 166 -3.33 4.15 -15.96
CA GLY A 166 -3.43 4.98 -14.75
C GLY A 166 -2.89 6.39 -14.88
N ILE A 167 -2.52 6.94 -13.73
CA ILE A 167 -1.94 8.28 -13.60
C ILE A 167 -0.62 8.23 -12.84
N PRO A 168 0.31 9.17 -13.14
CA PRO A 168 1.66 9.16 -12.57
C PRO A 168 1.72 9.38 -11.06
N ALA A 169 0.82 10.21 -10.52
CA ALA A 169 0.77 10.57 -9.09
C ALA A 169 -0.64 10.97 -8.67
N SER A 170 -0.79 11.66 -7.53
CA SER A 170 -2.10 12.19 -7.12
C SER A 170 -2.59 13.30 -8.06
N MET A 171 -3.90 13.52 -8.10
CA MET A 171 -4.57 14.49 -8.97
C MET A 171 -4.19 15.96 -8.72
N ASN A 172 -3.32 16.24 -7.79
CA ASN A 172 -2.77 17.57 -7.49
C ASN A 172 -1.26 17.68 -7.72
N TYR A 173 -0.66 16.74 -8.47
CA TYR A 173 0.76 16.69 -8.80
C TYR A 173 1.01 16.65 -10.31
N GLY A 174 2.03 17.35 -10.74
CA GLY A 174 2.75 17.27 -12.01
C GLY A 174 1.87 17.14 -13.25
N ILE A 175 1.63 15.92 -13.68
CA ILE A 175 1.01 15.57 -14.95
C ILE A 175 -0.32 14.86 -14.72
N LEU A 176 -1.38 15.38 -15.35
CA LEU A 176 -2.74 14.87 -15.29
C LEU A 176 -3.15 14.35 -16.67
N ALA A 177 -2.90 13.08 -16.89
CA ALA A 177 -3.27 12.38 -18.12
C ALA A 177 -3.51 10.90 -17.83
N TRP A 178 -4.32 10.29 -18.64
CA TRP A 178 -4.51 8.84 -18.67
C TRP A 178 -3.38 8.20 -19.45
N PHE A 179 -2.60 7.36 -18.82
CA PHE A 179 -1.58 6.57 -19.46
C PHE A 179 -2.11 5.17 -19.74
N ASP A 180 -1.85 4.68 -20.95
CA ASP A 180 -2.10 3.31 -21.39
C ASP A 180 -0.74 2.75 -21.87
N GLY A 181 -0.20 1.81 -21.12
CA GLY A 181 1.18 1.41 -21.29
C GLY A 181 2.13 2.61 -21.11
N ARG A 182 3.04 2.79 -22.08
CA ARG A 182 4.09 3.81 -22.03
C ARG A 182 3.67 5.18 -22.56
N PHE A 183 2.45 5.34 -23.00
CA PHE A 183 1.99 6.55 -23.68
C PHE A 183 0.79 7.19 -22.98
N ALA A 184 0.76 8.51 -22.98
CA ALA A 184 -0.45 9.24 -22.64
C ALA A 184 -1.49 9.03 -23.74
N ARG A 185 -2.73 8.71 -23.38
CA ARG A 185 -3.83 8.53 -24.34
C ARG A 185 -4.11 9.80 -25.14
N MET A 186 -4.03 10.93 -24.46
CA MET A 186 -3.98 12.26 -25.07
C MET A 186 -2.79 13.02 -24.48
N PRO A 187 -1.97 13.68 -25.32
CA PRO A 187 -0.85 14.48 -24.84
C PRO A 187 -1.29 15.56 -23.85
N PRO A 188 -0.74 15.63 -22.63
CA PRO A 188 -1.03 16.69 -21.68
C PRO A 188 -0.29 17.98 -22.03
N ILE A 189 -0.74 18.64 -23.08
CA ILE A 189 -0.17 19.88 -23.63
C ILE A 189 -0.91 21.14 -23.20
N GLN A 190 -1.96 20.99 -22.40
CA GLN A 190 -2.69 22.09 -21.79
C GLN A 190 -2.30 22.23 -20.32
N PHE A 191 -2.77 23.29 -19.68
CA PHE A 191 -2.37 23.63 -18.32
C PHE A 191 -3.57 23.98 -17.46
N THR A 192 -3.53 23.61 -16.19
CA THR A 192 -4.53 23.98 -15.19
C THR A 192 -3.88 24.43 -13.90
N GLN A 193 -4.58 25.22 -13.10
CA GLN A 193 -4.10 25.63 -11.80
C GLN A 193 -4.04 24.43 -10.86
N LYS A 194 -2.94 24.32 -10.11
CA LYS A 194 -2.86 23.40 -8.99
C LYS A 194 -3.92 23.80 -7.96
N LYS A 195 -4.86 22.92 -7.67
CA LYS A 195 -5.88 23.18 -6.67
C LYS A 195 -5.27 23.11 -5.28
N PRO A 196 -5.42 24.14 -4.44
CA PRO A 196 -5.02 24.10 -3.05
C PRO A 196 -5.85 23.06 -2.27
N ASN A 197 -5.64 22.91 -0.99
CA ASN A 197 -6.21 21.91 -0.10
C ASN A 197 -7.75 21.89 -0.08
N ALA A 198 -8.38 21.56 -1.20
CA ALA A 198 -9.82 21.48 -1.33
C ALA A 198 -10.36 20.28 -0.57
N ILE A 199 -11.32 20.53 0.32
CA ILE A 199 -11.96 19.50 1.15
C ILE A 199 -13.01 18.74 0.35
N ALA A 200 -13.73 19.40 -0.50
CA ALA A 200 -14.58 18.93 -1.59
C ALA A 200 -15.39 20.10 -2.11
N ILE A 201 -15.25 20.45 -3.30
CA ILE A 201 -16.04 21.54 -3.82
C ILE A 201 -16.16 21.38 -5.32
N SER A 202 -17.35 21.64 -5.86
CA SER A 202 -17.59 21.68 -7.29
C SER A 202 -16.60 22.58 -8.05
N ASP A 203 -16.14 23.65 -7.39
CA ASP A 203 -15.24 24.65 -7.96
C ASP A 203 -13.79 24.17 -8.12
N TYR A 204 -13.45 23.03 -7.53
CA TYR A 204 -12.10 22.45 -7.59
C TYR A 204 -11.97 21.30 -8.59
N ARG A 205 -12.97 21.08 -9.42
CA ARG A 205 -12.91 20.05 -10.46
C ARG A 205 -11.90 20.41 -11.53
N ILE A 206 -11.11 19.44 -11.92
CA ILE A 206 -10.19 19.52 -13.04
C ILE A 206 -10.95 19.00 -14.26
N MET A 207 -11.44 19.90 -15.07
CA MET A 207 -12.23 19.59 -16.26
C MET A 207 -12.03 20.67 -17.34
N PRO A 208 -12.18 20.33 -18.63
CA PRO A 208 -12.07 21.29 -19.72
C PRO A 208 -13.11 22.43 -19.61
N PRO A 209 -12.84 23.58 -20.24
CA PRO A 209 -11.65 23.92 -21.03
C PRO A 209 -10.43 24.27 -20.19
N TYR A 210 -9.22 23.96 -20.72
CA TYR A 210 -7.95 24.25 -20.06
C TYR A 210 -7.20 25.40 -20.76
N ASP A 211 -6.24 25.99 -20.02
CA ASP A 211 -5.38 27.05 -20.51
C ASP A 211 -4.31 26.50 -21.46
N THR A 212 -3.91 27.29 -22.45
CA THR A 212 -2.84 26.98 -23.40
C THR A 212 -1.48 27.57 -22.98
N THR A 213 -1.45 28.40 -21.94
CA THR A 213 -0.23 29.06 -21.48
C THR A 213 0.43 28.32 -20.33
N ALA A 214 1.67 27.89 -20.54
CA ALA A 214 2.51 27.30 -19.50
C ALA A 214 3.03 28.38 -18.54
N GLU A 215 2.79 28.21 -17.24
CA GLU A 215 3.55 28.90 -16.21
C GLU A 215 4.58 27.91 -15.64
N VAL A 216 5.80 28.00 -16.11
CA VAL A 216 6.92 27.21 -15.59
C VAL A 216 7.54 27.97 -14.42
N LYS A 217 7.21 27.60 -13.20
CA LYS A 217 7.89 28.06 -12.00
C LYS A 217 8.86 26.98 -11.52
N PRO A 218 10.04 27.36 -11.00
CA PRO A 218 10.94 26.40 -10.38
C PRO A 218 10.23 25.60 -9.29
N ALA A 219 10.68 24.36 -9.07
CA ALA A 219 10.26 23.60 -7.90
C ALA A 219 10.72 24.33 -6.63
N ASP A 220 9.92 24.25 -5.57
CA ASP A 220 10.39 24.65 -4.23
C ASP A 220 11.48 23.67 -3.73
N ASP A 221 12.12 23.99 -2.60
CA ASP A 221 13.17 23.17 -1.97
C ASP A 221 12.74 21.73 -1.63
N HIS A 222 11.45 21.45 -1.74
CA HIS A 222 10.86 20.11 -1.52
C HIS A 222 10.40 19.43 -2.83
N GLY A 223 10.80 19.95 -3.98
CA GLY A 223 10.37 19.45 -5.29
C GLY A 223 8.89 19.71 -5.63
N LYS A 224 8.23 20.60 -4.89
CA LYS A 224 6.84 20.98 -5.16
C LYS A 224 6.79 22.09 -6.19
N PHE A 225 6.13 21.82 -7.30
CA PHE A 225 5.86 22.85 -8.28
C PHE A 225 4.70 23.73 -7.85
N ASN A 226 4.92 25.04 -7.80
CA ASN A 226 3.88 26.03 -7.51
C ASN A 226 3.20 26.55 -8.79
N GLY A 227 3.54 26.01 -9.95
CA GLY A 227 2.99 26.37 -11.26
C GLY A 227 1.72 25.61 -11.63
N LYS A 228 1.22 25.85 -12.83
CA LYS A 228 0.13 25.10 -13.44
C LYS A 228 0.58 23.65 -13.69
N LEU A 229 -0.37 22.72 -13.57
CA LEU A 229 -0.18 21.31 -13.91
C LEU A 229 -0.32 21.11 -15.42
N GLU A 230 0.49 20.25 -16.01
CA GLU A 230 0.27 19.76 -17.37
C GLU A 230 -0.97 18.85 -17.36
N VAL A 231 -1.90 19.07 -18.29
CA VAL A 231 -3.17 18.35 -18.31
C VAL A 231 -3.57 17.93 -19.73
N ALA A 232 -4.03 16.70 -19.87
CA ALA A 232 -4.63 16.21 -21.11
C ALA A 232 -6.06 16.70 -21.27
N GLN A 233 -6.50 16.96 -22.51
CA GLN A 233 -7.82 17.51 -22.79
C GLN A 233 -8.98 16.61 -22.31
N ASP A 234 -8.76 15.29 -22.27
CA ASP A 234 -9.73 14.28 -21.82
C ASP A 234 -9.68 13.96 -20.34
N PHE A 235 -8.79 14.63 -19.58
CA PHE A 235 -8.67 14.36 -18.15
C PHE A 235 -9.78 15.05 -17.37
N ILE A 236 -10.57 14.25 -16.66
CA ILE A 236 -11.65 14.71 -15.78
C ILE A 236 -11.47 14.00 -14.44
N ASP A 237 -11.13 14.75 -13.40
CA ASP A 237 -10.73 14.20 -12.11
C ASP A 237 -11.85 13.42 -11.38
N ILE A 238 -13.10 13.85 -11.50
CA ILE A 238 -14.25 13.16 -10.91
C ILE A 238 -14.49 11.75 -11.47
N GLU A 239 -13.94 11.45 -12.65
CA GLU A 239 -14.10 10.15 -13.30
C GLU A 239 -13.01 9.15 -12.89
N CYS A 240 -12.01 9.56 -12.09
CA CYS A 240 -10.84 8.73 -11.80
C CYS A 240 -11.21 7.35 -11.26
N LEU A 241 -12.03 7.28 -10.23
CA LEU A 241 -12.37 5.98 -9.61
C LEU A 241 -13.18 5.09 -10.56
N ASP A 242 -14.12 5.68 -11.29
CA ASP A 242 -14.92 4.93 -12.26
C ASP A 242 -14.08 4.40 -13.41
N ARG A 243 -13.19 5.20 -13.96
CA ARG A 243 -12.27 4.79 -15.02
C ARG A 243 -11.31 3.70 -14.54
N PHE A 244 -10.70 3.84 -13.36
CA PHE A 244 -9.83 2.80 -12.79
C PHE A 244 -10.58 1.49 -12.61
N THR A 245 -11.75 1.51 -11.99
CA THR A 245 -12.53 0.30 -11.75
C THR A 245 -12.98 -0.36 -13.07
N THR A 246 -13.43 0.45 -14.03
CA THR A 246 -13.86 -0.04 -15.33
C THR A 246 -12.69 -0.68 -16.10
N GLN A 247 -11.52 -0.05 -16.13
CA GLN A 247 -10.32 -0.59 -16.77
C GLN A 247 -9.81 -1.86 -16.07
N ALA A 248 -9.84 -1.89 -14.74
CA ALA A 248 -9.48 -3.09 -13.97
C ALA A 248 -10.39 -4.28 -14.29
N ILE A 249 -11.71 -4.06 -14.32
CA ILE A 249 -12.70 -5.08 -14.68
C ILE A 249 -12.51 -5.51 -16.14
N GLN A 250 -12.32 -4.58 -17.06
CA GLN A 250 -12.09 -4.88 -18.47
C GLN A 250 -10.82 -5.72 -18.65
N TRP A 251 -9.72 -5.36 -18.00
CA TRP A 251 -8.49 -6.13 -18.06
C TRP A 251 -8.68 -7.53 -17.50
N MET A 252 -9.34 -7.69 -16.34
CA MET A 252 -9.65 -9.01 -15.78
C MET A 252 -10.56 -9.85 -16.70
N ALA A 253 -11.47 -9.22 -17.45
CA ALA A 253 -12.37 -9.91 -18.37
C ALA A 253 -11.65 -10.43 -19.62
N THR A 254 -10.62 -9.71 -20.08
CA THR A 254 -9.92 -9.99 -21.36
C THR A 254 -8.61 -10.76 -21.20
N ARG A 255 -8.17 -11.01 -19.96
CA ARG A 255 -6.93 -11.74 -19.66
C ARG A 255 -6.99 -13.18 -20.17
N ASP A 256 -5.83 -13.81 -20.30
CA ASP A 256 -5.72 -15.27 -20.49
C ASP A 256 -6.26 -15.98 -19.23
N LYS A 257 -7.33 -16.75 -19.37
CA LYS A 257 -8.03 -17.39 -18.24
C LYS A 257 -7.30 -18.62 -17.69
N GLU A 258 -6.35 -19.16 -18.45
CA GLU A 258 -5.55 -20.33 -18.06
C GLU A 258 -4.40 -19.95 -17.11
N LYS A 259 -4.15 -18.64 -16.91
CA LYS A 259 -3.10 -18.14 -16.03
C LYS A 259 -3.68 -17.43 -14.81
N PRO A 260 -3.05 -17.56 -13.63
CA PRO A 260 -3.37 -16.71 -12.51
C PRO A 260 -3.01 -15.26 -12.82
N PHE A 261 -3.61 -14.33 -12.12
CA PHE A 261 -3.32 -12.92 -12.32
C PHE A 261 -3.04 -12.17 -11.00
N PHE A 262 -2.27 -11.11 -11.14
CA PHE A 262 -2.06 -10.09 -10.11
C PHE A 262 -2.54 -8.74 -10.63
N LEU A 263 -3.54 -8.18 -9.96
CA LEU A 263 -4.02 -6.83 -10.19
C LEU A 263 -3.66 -5.94 -8.99
N TYR A 264 -2.81 -4.96 -9.20
CA TYR A 264 -2.59 -3.85 -8.26
C TYR A 264 -3.50 -2.69 -8.67
N LEU A 265 -4.44 -2.33 -7.78
CA LEU A 265 -5.45 -1.30 -8.00
C LEU A 265 -5.33 -0.18 -6.96
N PRO A 266 -4.36 0.73 -7.11
CA PRO A 266 -4.20 1.88 -6.24
C PRO A 266 -5.13 3.02 -6.64
N TYR A 267 -6.20 3.20 -5.87
CA TYR A 267 -7.13 4.32 -6.00
C TYR A 267 -6.49 5.64 -5.57
N THR A 268 -7.08 6.75 -6.01
CA THR A 268 -6.73 8.11 -5.56
C THR A 268 -7.58 8.59 -4.39
N SER A 269 -8.61 7.85 -4.02
CA SER A 269 -9.52 8.21 -2.93
C SER A 269 -9.05 7.65 -1.58
N PRO A 270 -9.39 8.35 -0.50
CA PRO A 270 -10.05 9.67 -0.40
C PRO A 270 -9.09 10.86 -0.37
N HIS A 271 -7.88 10.74 -0.97
CA HIS A 271 -6.92 11.86 -1.07
C HIS A 271 -7.55 13.07 -1.78
N LYS A 272 -7.11 14.24 -1.41
CA LYS A 272 -7.54 15.51 -2.05
C LYS A 272 -7.07 15.63 -3.51
N PRO A 273 -7.88 16.25 -4.39
CA PRO A 273 -9.18 16.85 -4.15
C PRO A 273 -10.26 15.82 -3.86
N VAL A 274 -11.11 16.10 -2.84
CA VAL A 274 -12.22 15.23 -2.46
C VAL A 274 -13.42 15.60 -3.34
N ILE A 275 -13.73 14.77 -4.32
CA ILE A 275 -14.64 15.11 -5.44
C ILE A 275 -15.59 13.95 -5.76
N PRO A 276 -16.48 13.56 -4.83
CA PRO A 276 -17.41 12.48 -5.08
C PRO A 276 -18.29 12.75 -6.29
N MET A 277 -18.57 11.70 -7.07
CA MET A 277 -19.55 11.77 -8.17
C MET A 277 -20.91 12.23 -7.66
N THR A 278 -21.67 12.93 -8.52
CA THR A 278 -22.96 13.53 -8.15
C THR A 278 -23.94 12.54 -7.52
N ARG A 279 -23.96 11.31 -7.98
CA ARG A 279 -24.86 10.25 -7.45
C ARG A 279 -24.59 9.86 -5.99
N PHE A 280 -23.42 10.20 -5.41
CA PHE A 280 -23.07 9.91 -4.03
C PHE A 280 -23.29 11.12 -3.09
N ARG A 281 -23.57 12.30 -3.64
CA ARG A 281 -23.79 13.50 -2.85
C ARG A 281 -25.02 13.35 -1.94
N GLY A 282 -24.90 13.86 -0.72
CA GLY A 282 -25.95 13.78 0.30
C GLY A 282 -26.09 12.41 0.98
N LYS A 283 -25.28 11.40 0.62
CA LYS A 283 -25.40 10.04 1.19
C LYS A 283 -24.56 9.81 2.46
N GLY A 284 -23.58 10.66 2.74
CA GLY A 284 -22.70 10.54 3.89
C GLY A 284 -22.99 11.59 4.97
N ARG A 285 -22.82 11.23 6.25
CA ARG A 285 -22.97 12.15 7.38
C ARG A 285 -21.63 12.77 7.83
N ALA A 286 -20.58 12.61 7.02
CA ALA A 286 -19.25 13.19 7.24
C ALA A 286 -18.87 14.18 6.09
N GLY A 287 -19.86 14.82 5.49
CA GLY A 287 -19.71 15.72 4.35
C GLY A 287 -19.16 14.97 3.12
N ALA A 288 -18.61 15.72 2.17
CA ALA A 288 -18.13 15.18 0.91
C ALA A 288 -17.03 14.11 1.06
N TYR A 289 -16.28 14.13 2.15
CA TYR A 289 -15.31 13.05 2.44
C TYR A 289 -16.03 11.71 2.66
N GLY A 290 -17.09 11.69 3.48
CA GLY A 290 -17.89 10.49 3.68
C GLY A 290 -18.56 10.01 2.39
N GLU A 291 -19.01 10.94 1.56
CA GLU A 291 -19.60 10.66 0.23
C GLU A 291 -18.55 10.02 -0.69
N PHE A 292 -17.30 10.49 -0.65
CA PHE A 292 -16.19 9.95 -1.44
C PHE A 292 -15.76 8.55 -0.94
N MET A 293 -15.86 8.31 0.37
CA MET A 293 -15.65 6.97 0.93
C MET A 293 -16.75 5.99 0.54
N ILE A 294 -18.01 6.45 0.50
CA ILE A 294 -19.15 5.65 0.00
C ILE A 294 -18.96 5.30 -1.49
N GLU A 295 -18.45 6.24 -2.28
CA GLU A 295 -18.09 6.00 -3.67
C GLU A 295 -16.96 4.97 -3.79
N THR A 296 -15.90 5.11 -2.98
CA THR A 296 -14.79 4.15 -2.93
C THR A 296 -15.28 2.74 -2.62
N ASP A 297 -16.11 2.61 -1.58
CA ASP A 297 -16.74 1.35 -1.19
C ASP A 297 -17.60 0.74 -2.33
N TRP A 298 -18.35 1.58 -3.03
CA TRP A 298 -19.15 1.13 -4.18
C TRP A 298 -18.28 0.55 -5.30
N HIS A 299 -17.12 1.17 -5.55
CA HIS A 299 -16.15 0.64 -6.52
C HIS A 299 -15.53 -0.69 -6.07
N VAL A 300 -15.26 -0.85 -4.78
CA VAL A 300 -14.87 -2.15 -4.21
C VAL A 300 -15.95 -3.20 -4.49
N GLY A 301 -17.23 -2.84 -4.28
CA GLY A 301 -18.37 -3.71 -4.59
C GLY A 301 -18.39 -4.19 -6.03
N ARG A 302 -18.17 -3.30 -7.00
CA ARG A 302 -18.12 -3.65 -8.43
C ARG A 302 -17.06 -4.72 -8.74
N LEU A 303 -15.91 -4.66 -8.08
CA LEU A 303 -14.83 -5.64 -8.24
C LEU A 303 -15.23 -6.99 -7.66
N LEU A 304 -15.79 -7.00 -6.45
CA LEU A 304 -16.24 -8.22 -5.80
C LEU A 304 -17.34 -8.90 -6.58
N ASP A 305 -18.31 -8.13 -7.08
CA ASP A 305 -19.40 -8.64 -7.93
C ASP A 305 -18.85 -9.22 -9.24
N PHE A 306 -17.83 -8.59 -9.83
CA PHE A 306 -17.17 -9.14 -11.00
C PHE A 306 -16.53 -10.51 -10.71
N LEU A 307 -15.79 -10.64 -9.61
CA LEU A 307 -15.15 -11.90 -9.22
C LEU A 307 -16.19 -13.01 -9.00
N GLU A 308 -17.28 -12.70 -8.30
CA GLU A 308 -18.37 -13.66 -8.02
C GLU A 308 -19.11 -14.06 -9.30
N ASN A 309 -19.53 -13.09 -10.13
CA ASN A 309 -20.27 -13.35 -11.36
C ASN A 309 -19.46 -14.12 -12.40
N ASN A 310 -18.14 -14.13 -12.31
CA ASN A 310 -17.26 -14.90 -13.19
C ASN A 310 -16.77 -16.22 -12.55
N GLY A 311 -17.23 -16.58 -11.36
CA GLY A 311 -16.90 -17.84 -10.69
C GLY A 311 -15.43 -17.97 -10.25
N ILE A 312 -14.72 -16.84 -10.09
CA ILE A 312 -13.30 -16.83 -9.71
C ILE A 312 -13.08 -16.31 -8.29
N ALA A 313 -14.14 -15.96 -7.57
CA ALA A 313 -14.06 -15.33 -6.25
C ALA A 313 -13.41 -16.24 -5.20
N ASP A 314 -13.64 -17.55 -5.25
CA ASP A 314 -13.13 -18.49 -4.25
C ASP A 314 -11.61 -18.65 -4.35
N ASN A 315 -11.09 -18.72 -5.57
CA ASN A 315 -9.64 -18.78 -5.83
C ASN A 315 -9.04 -17.40 -6.11
N THR A 316 -9.53 -16.35 -5.44
CA THR A 316 -8.95 -15.00 -5.52
C THR A 316 -8.68 -14.47 -4.12
N LEU A 317 -7.40 -14.22 -3.84
CA LEU A 317 -6.95 -13.47 -2.68
C LEU A 317 -7.17 -11.97 -2.94
N VAL A 318 -8.10 -11.36 -2.21
CA VAL A 318 -8.35 -9.92 -2.26
C VAL A 318 -7.79 -9.27 -0.99
N LEU A 319 -6.81 -8.39 -1.14
CA LEU A 319 -6.26 -7.58 -0.07
C LEU A 319 -6.73 -6.14 -0.23
N PHE A 320 -7.27 -5.56 0.82
CA PHE A 320 -7.69 -4.16 0.91
C PHE A 320 -6.88 -3.43 1.98
N SER A 321 -6.25 -2.30 1.62
CA SER A 321 -5.52 -1.45 2.56
C SER A 321 -5.40 0.00 2.09
N SER A 322 -4.69 0.85 2.86
CA SER A 322 -4.39 2.25 2.56
C SER A 322 -2.90 2.54 2.68
N ASP A 323 -2.42 3.57 1.99
CA ASP A 323 -0.99 3.92 1.96
C ASP A 323 -0.51 4.68 3.20
N ASN A 324 -1.38 5.36 3.90
CA ASN A 324 -1.11 6.03 5.18
C ASN A 324 -2.41 6.41 5.89
N GLY A 325 -2.29 6.86 7.12
CA GLY A 325 -3.42 7.40 7.87
C GLY A 325 -4.04 8.67 7.25
N PRO A 326 -5.15 9.17 7.82
CA PRO A 326 -5.96 10.22 7.21
C PRO A 326 -5.25 11.57 7.15
N GLU A 327 -5.47 12.33 6.06
CA GLU A 327 -5.00 13.70 5.90
C GLU A 327 -5.50 14.59 7.05
N ARG A 328 -4.73 15.59 7.42
CA ARG A 328 -4.93 16.49 8.58
C ARG A 328 -6.34 17.09 8.69
N THR A 329 -7.10 17.12 7.61
CA THR A 329 -8.52 17.50 7.59
C THR A 329 -9.41 16.61 8.46
N TRP A 330 -8.92 15.45 8.94
CA TRP A 330 -9.64 14.61 9.90
C TRP A 330 -10.00 15.34 11.19
N ILE A 331 -9.17 16.30 11.62
CA ILE A 331 -9.40 17.09 12.84
C ILE A 331 -10.70 17.91 12.71
N GLU A 332 -10.86 18.61 11.58
CA GLU A 332 -12.06 19.39 11.31
C GLU A 332 -13.27 18.48 11.11
N ARG A 333 -13.11 17.35 10.42
CA ARG A 333 -14.15 16.36 10.19
C ARG A 333 -14.66 15.77 11.51
N LYS A 334 -13.76 15.43 12.44
CA LYS A 334 -14.12 14.99 13.80
C LYS A 334 -14.90 16.06 14.54
N ARG A 335 -14.44 17.32 14.50
CA ARG A 335 -15.10 18.45 15.18
C ARG A 335 -16.48 18.74 14.60
N LYS A 336 -16.62 18.73 13.27
CA LYS A 336 -17.85 19.18 12.57
C LYS A 336 -18.90 18.08 12.48
N PHE A 337 -18.49 16.84 12.27
CA PHE A 337 -19.39 15.73 11.96
C PHE A 337 -19.32 14.59 13.01
N GLY A 338 -18.38 14.64 13.95
CA GLY A 338 -18.16 13.57 14.91
C GLY A 338 -17.57 12.31 14.31
N HIS A 339 -16.95 12.39 13.10
CA HIS A 339 -16.30 11.25 12.45
C HIS A 339 -14.79 11.30 12.67
N ALA A 340 -14.25 10.28 13.36
CA ALA A 340 -12.82 10.13 13.63
C ALA A 340 -12.18 9.16 12.62
N SER A 341 -11.65 9.70 11.51
CA SER A 341 -10.95 8.88 10.51
C SER A 341 -9.71 8.16 11.07
N ASN A 342 -9.06 8.73 12.08
CA ASN A 342 -7.97 8.10 12.82
C ASN A 342 -8.44 7.19 13.97
N HIS A 343 -9.76 7.00 14.18
CA HIS A 343 -10.34 6.24 15.27
C HIS A 343 -9.85 6.75 16.64
N ILE A 344 -9.29 5.87 17.49
CA ILE A 344 -8.70 6.19 18.80
C ILE A 344 -7.22 6.59 18.70
N PHE A 345 -6.60 6.42 17.53
CA PHE A 345 -5.17 6.58 17.35
C PHE A 345 -4.75 8.06 17.31
N ARG A 346 -3.56 8.33 17.83
CA ARG A 346 -3.01 9.68 17.89
C ARG A 346 -2.61 10.17 16.49
N GLU A 347 -2.98 11.42 16.17
CA GLU A 347 -2.64 12.13 14.94
C GLU A 347 -3.13 11.44 13.65
N GLY A 348 -2.40 11.57 12.54
CA GLY A 348 -2.74 11.08 11.22
C GLY A 348 -1.57 11.20 10.26
N LYS A 349 -1.82 11.27 8.96
CA LYS A 349 -0.83 11.36 7.89
C LYS A 349 0.38 12.23 8.26
N ARG A 350 1.59 11.80 7.94
CA ARG A 350 2.90 12.41 8.22
C ARG A 350 3.42 12.16 9.63
N SER A 351 2.58 11.74 10.54
CA SER A 351 2.96 11.57 11.94
C SER A 351 3.54 10.21 12.24
N ILE A 352 4.53 10.18 13.14
CA ILE A 352 5.15 8.97 13.65
C ILE A 352 4.23 8.17 14.59
N TYR A 353 3.15 8.78 15.10
CA TYR A 353 2.19 8.14 15.99
C TYR A 353 1.22 7.23 15.24
N GLU A 354 0.54 6.36 15.97
CA GLU A 354 -0.29 5.29 15.40
C GLU A 354 -1.27 5.75 14.32
N GLY A 355 -1.91 6.90 14.49
CA GLY A 355 -2.83 7.43 13.48
C GLY A 355 -2.18 7.75 12.13
N GLY A 356 -0.84 7.87 12.06
CA GLY A 356 -0.13 8.14 10.83
C GLY A 356 0.10 6.89 9.96
N HIS A 357 0.18 5.72 10.55
CA HIS A 357 0.58 4.49 9.89
C HIS A 357 -0.30 3.27 10.20
N ARG A 358 -1.21 3.34 11.19
CA ARG A 358 -2.21 2.30 11.40
C ARG A 358 -3.34 2.49 10.41
N VAL A 359 -3.54 1.50 9.53
CA VAL A 359 -4.43 1.58 8.37
C VAL A 359 -5.39 0.40 8.32
N PRO A 360 -6.53 0.50 7.61
CA PRO A 360 -7.36 -0.67 7.33
C PRO A 360 -6.53 -1.75 6.61
N PHE A 361 -6.67 -3.00 7.03
CA PHE A 361 -6.01 -4.13 6.40
C PHE A 361 -6.93 -5.35 6.50
N ILE A 362 -7.47 -5.75 5.36
CA ILE A 362 -8.47 -6.80 5.26
C ILE A 362 -8.04 -7.75 4.15
N ILE A 363 -8.05 -9.05 4.42
CA ILE A 363 -7.75 -10.07 3.42
C ILE A 363 -8.92 -11.04 3.33
N ARG A 364 -9.44 -11.25 2.13
CA ARG A 364 -10.41 -12.27 1.78
C ARG A 364 -9.77 -13.26 0.81
N TRP A 365 -9.85 -14.54 1.13
CA TRP A 365 -9.45 -15.63 0.26
C TRP A 365 -10.20 -16.91 0.68
N PRO A 366 -11.41 -17.15 0.14
CA PRO A 366 -12.27 -18.23 0.62
C PRO A 366 -11.62 -19.61 0.58
N ALA A 367 -10.83 -19.91 -0.45
CA ALA A 367 -10.16 -21.19 -0.59
C ALA A 367 -9.00 -21.41 0.40
N GLY A 368 -8.37 -20.35 0.94
CA GLY A 368 -7.15 -20.48 1.74
C GLY A 368 -7.26 -19.99 3.18
N ILE A 369 -8.23 -19.12 3.50
CA ILE A 369 -8.39 -18.58 4.85
C ILE A 369 -9.18 -19.55 5.71
N VAL A 370 -8.63 -19.88 6.89
CA VAL A 370 -9.36 -20.60 7.93
C VAL A 370 -10.14 -19.65 8.84
N ASN A 371 -11.35 -20.05 9.26
CA ASN A 371 -12.24 -19.27 10.11
C ASN A 371 -12.42 -17.80 9.63
N PRO A 372 -13.03 -17.60 8.46
CA PRO A 372 -13.29 -16.25 7.95
C PRO A 372 -14.22 -15.45 8.86
N GLY A 373 -14.19 -14.12 8.75
CA GLY A 373 -14.98 -13.19 9.56
C GLY A 373 -14.32 -12.79 10.88
N ARG A 374 -13.16 -13.34 11.22
CA ARG A 374 -12.45 -13.07 12.48
C ARG A 374 -11.66 -11.77 12.49
N LEU A 375 -11.37 -11.30 13.68
CA LEU A 375 -10.36 -10.28 13.97
C LEU A 375 -8.99 -10.94 14.16
N CYS A 376 -7.93 -10.27 13.72
CA CYS A 376 -6.56 -10.61 13.99
C CYS A 376 -5.87 -9.43 14.67
N GLU A 377 -5.42 -9.62 15.91
CA GLU A 377 -4.74 -8.60 16.70
C GLU A 377 -3.20 -8.69 16.56
N GLN A 378 -2.71 -9.62 15.74
CA GLN A 378 -1.28 -9.78 15.54
C GLN A 378 -0.75 -8.65 14.67
N PRO A 379 0.38 -8.02 15.05
CA PRO A 379 0.94 -6.93 14.27
C PRO A 379 1.46 -7.43 12.93
N VAL A 380 1.14 -6.70 11.86
CA VAL A 380 1.64 -6.91 10.50
C VAL A 380 2.04 -5.57 9.87
N CYS A 381 2.97 -5.61 8.95
CA CYS A 381 3.34 -4.46 8.14
C CYS A 381 3.09 -4.75 6.66
N GLN A 382 2.77 -3.75 5.87
CA GLN A 382 2.57 -3.93 4.42
C GLN A 382 3.83 -4.44 3.71
N THR A 383 5.01 -4.21 4.26
CA THR A 383 6.25 -4.83 3.77
C THR A 383 6.17 -6.36 3.77
N ASP A 384 5.38 -6.96 4.66
CA ASP A 384 5.28 -8.42 4.86
C ASP A 384 4.57 -9.15 3.72
N ILE A 385 3.86 -8.42 2.86
CA ILE A 385 3.12 -8.99 1.73
C ILE A 385 4.06 -9.71 0.77
N LEU A 386 5.27 -9.17 0.51
CA LEU A 386 6.23 -9.80 -0.41
C LEU A 386 6.66 -11.19 0.06
N ALA A 387 7.07 -11.34 1.33
CA ALA A 387 7.46 -12.63 1.88
C ALA A 387 6.24 -13.58 2.02
N THR A 388 5.05 -13.04 2.30
CA THR A 388 3.83 -13.86 2.39
C THR A 388 3.46 -14.46 1.03
N LEU A 389 3.58 -13.69 -0.04
CA LEU A 389 3.32 -14.20 -1.39
C LEU A 389 4.44 -15.12 -1.89
N ALA A 390 5.72 -14.86 -1.51
CA ALA A 390 6.80 -15.78 -1.81
C ALA A 390 6.56 -17.15 -1.15
N GLU A 391 6.24 -17.18 0.15
CA GLU A 391 5.90 -18.42 0.86
C GLU A 391 4.66 -19.10 0.29
N LEU A 392 3.62 -18.35 -0.11
CA LEU A 392 2.43 -18.90 -0.77
C LEU A 392 2.77 -19.64 -2.09
N LEU A 393 3.83 -19.21 -2.75
CA LEU A 393 4.31 -19.77 -4.03
C LEU A 393 5.45 -20.77 -3.85
N ASP A 394 5.71 -21.24 -2.62
CA ASP A 394 6.84 -22.11 -2.28
C ASP A 394 8.19 -21.56 -2.77
N ASP A 395 8.34 -20.23 -2.84
CA ASP A 395 9.57 -19.53 -3.22
C ASP A 395 10.24 -18.88 -2.01
N SER A 396 11.55 -18.74 -2.08
CA SER A 396 12.36 -18.05 -1.09
C SER A 396 12.88 -16.72 -1.66
N LEU A 397 12.79 -15.66 -0.87
CA LEU A 397 13.36 -14.37 -1.27
C LEU A 397 14.89 -14.43 -1.27
N PRO A 398 15.57 -13.88 -2.28
CA PRO A 398 17.03 -13.74 -2.27
C PRO A 398 17.47 -12.76 -1.16
N ASP A 399 18.74 -12.87 -0.75
CA ASP A 399 19.30 -12.07 0.36
C ASP A 399 19.19 -10.56 0.18
N ASN A 400 19.15 -10.09 -1.07
CA ASN A 400 19.03 -8.68 -1.43
C ASN A 400 17.59 -8.22 -1.74
N ALA A 401 16.58 -9.00 -1.29
CA ALA A 401 15.16 -8.64 -1.48
C ALA A 401 14.34 -8.89 -0.22
N GLY A 402 13.31 -8.07 -0.01
CA GLY A 402 12.41 -8.21 1.12
C GLY A 402 13.09 -8.08 2.48
N GLU A 403 14.11 -7.23 2.58
CA GLU A 403 14.95 -7.05 3.78
C GLU A 403 14.14 -6.75 5.04
N ASP A 404 12.92 -6.21 4.86
CA ASP A 404 12.01 -5.85 5.95
C ASP A 404 10.67 -6.60 5.86
N SER A 405 10.63 -7.70 5.11
CA SER A 405 9.43 -8.49 4.82
C SER A 405 9.42 -9.80 5.59
N GLN A 406 8.43 -10.04 6.41
CA GLN A 406 8.24 -11.28 7.16
C GLN A 406 6.86 -11.87 6.84
N SER A 407 6.84 -13.13 6.39
CA SER A 407 5.57 -13.78 6.04
C SER A 407 4.64 -13.94 7.23
N PHE A 408 3.36 -13.68 6.99
CA PHE A 408 2.24 -13.97 7.86
C PHE A 408 1.26 -15.01 7.26
N LEU A 409 1.69 -15.80 6.28
CA LEU A 409 0.84 -16.80 5.62
C LEU A 409 0.19 -17.76 6.63
N ALA A 410 0.95 -18.20 7.64
CA ALA A 410 0.45 -19.07 8.68
C ALA A 410 -0.73 -18.47 9.48
N VAL A 411 -0.82 -17.14 9.59
CA VAL A 411 -1.98 -16.46 10.19
C VAL A 411 -3.22 -16.66 9.33
N LEU A 412 -3.09 -16.70 8.01
CA LEU A 412 -4.22 -16.89 7.09
C LEU A 412 -4.69 -18.34 7.07
N THR A 413 -3.75 -19.29 6.98
CA THR A 413 -4.02 -20.69 6.64
C THR A 413 -4.14 -21.63 7.85
N SER A 414 -3.73 -21.19 9.04
CA SER A 414 -3.69 -22.10 10.20
C SER A 414 -3.98 -21.45 11.55
N GLU A 415 -4.31 -20.17 11.63
CA GLU A 415 -4.48 -19.40 12.88
C GLU A 415 -3.29 -19.45 13.86
N LYS A 416 -2.12 -19.87 13.40
CA LYS A 416 -0.94 -19.91 14.27
C LYS A 416 -0.56 -18.48 14.67
N GLN A 417 -0.08 -18.39 15.91
CA GLN A 417 0.51 -17.13 16.34
C GLN A 417 1.71 -16.77 15.48
N HIS A 418 1.73 -15.54 15.03
CA HIS A 418 2.84 -14.96 14.29
C HIS A 418 3.62 -14.02 15.22
N ILE A 419 4.87 -14.40 15.54
CA ILE A 419 5.77 -13.52 16.30
C ILE A 419 6.50 -12.65 15.30
N ARG A 420 5.94 -11.46 15.08
CA ARG A 420 6.54 -10.47 14.19
C ARG A 420 7.82 -9.90 14.82
N LEU A 421 8.88 -9.83 13.99
CA LEU A 421 10.08 -9.04 14.29
C LEU A 421 9.72 -7.56 14.45
N PRO A 422 10.58 -6.74 15.08
CA PRO A 422 10.28 -5.34 15.29
C PRO A 422 9.86 -4.62 14.01
N ILE A 423 8.83 -3.79 14.10
CA ILE A 423 8.38 -2.90 13.03
C ILE A 423 9.07 -1.55 13.21
N ILE A 424 9.66 -1.04 12.14
CA ILE A 424 10.22 0.30 12.12
C ILE A 424 9.19 1.24 11.49
N HIS A 425 8.80 2.25 12.23
CA HIS A 425 7.98 3.34 11.73
C HIS A 425 8.86 4.53 11.39
N HIS A 426 8.50 5.23 10.33
CA HIS A 426 9.22 6.39 9.85
C HIS A 426 8.23 7.50 9.51
N GLY A 427 8.43 8.67 10.07
CA GLY A 427 7.61 9.83 9.81
C GLY A 427 8.10 10.63 8.61
N SER A 428 7.20 11.31 7.89
CA SER A 428 7.56 12.09 6.70
C SER A 428 8.59 13.21 6.93
N ASN A 429 8.88 13.52 8.19
CA ASN A 429 9.87 14.49 8.64
C ASN A 429 11.24 13.88 9.00
N GLY A 430 11.42 12.57 8.78
CA GLY A 430 12.64 11.84 9.11
C GLY A 430 12.69 11.27 10.54
N GLN A 431 11.61 11.36 11.33
CA GLN A 431 11.55 10.81 12.67
C GLN A 431 11.36 9.29 12.63
N PHE A 432 12.09 8.57 13.49
CA PHE A 432 12.02 7.12 13.62
C PHE A 432 11.25 6.68 14.86
N ALA A 433 10.60 5.54 14.78
CA ALA A 433 10.15 4.77 15.92
C ALA A 433 10.36 3.27 15.67
N ILE A 434 10.55 2.52 16.73
CA ILE A 434 10.60 1.06 16.70
C ILE A 434 9.52 0.51 17.60
N ARG A 435 8.81 -0.49 17.09
CA ARG A 435 7.84 -1.27 17.84
C ARG A 435 8.27 -2.72 17.94
N ASP A 436 8.38 -3.22 19.16
CA ASP A 436 8.54 -4.65 19.45
C ASP A 436 7.46 -5.07 20.44
N ARG A 437 6.60 -6.00 20.02
CA ARG A 437 5.43 -6.46 20.78
C ARG A 437 4.53 -5.28 21.20
N GLN A 438 4.29 -5.09 22.51
CA GLN A 438 3.47 -3.98 23.03
C GLN A 438 4.23 -2.65 23.18
N TRP A 439 5.56 -2.64 23.07
CA TRP A 439 6.35 -1.44 23.31
C TRP A 439 6.68 -0.69 22.03
N LYS A 440 6.44 0.60 22.03
CA LYS A 440 6.85 1.50 20.94
C LYS A 440 7.73 2.62 21.50
N LEU A 441 8.96 2.67 21.02
CA LEU A 441 9.92 3.75 21.28
C LEU A 441 9.89 4.73 20.11
N VAL A 442 9.57 5.98 20.38
CA VAL A 442 9.65 7.09 19.43
C VAL A 442 10.93 7.87 19.70
N MET A 443 11.79 7.98 18.69
CA MET A 443 13.03 8.78 18.77
C MET A 443 12.71 10.26 18.70
N GLY A 444 13.51 11.10 19.36
CA GLY A 444 13.39 12.55 19.20
C GLY A 444 13.56 12.98 17.75
N LYS A 445 13.00 14.11 17.33
CA LYS A 445 13.19 14.66 15.96
C LYS A 445 14.60 15.20 15.74
N GLN A 446 15.31 15.49 16.83
CA GLN A 446 16.68 15.98 16.84
C GLN A 446 17.35 15.60 18.17
N LYS A 447 18.68 15.66 18.23
CA LYS A 447 19.46 15.22 19.39
C LYS A 447 19.05 15.85 20.73
N SER A 448 18.54 17.07 20.71
CA SER A 448 18.08 17.79 21.93
C SER A 448 16.67 17.36 22.40
N GLN A 449 15.92 16.63 21.59
CA GLN A 449 14.56 16.19 21.93
C GLN A 449 14.58 14.80 22.57
N LYS A 450 13.84 14.65 23.68
CA LYS A 450 13.76 13.37 24.40
C LYS A 450 13.02 12.30 23.58
N ARG A 451 13.40 11.04 23.81
CA ARG A 451 12.66 9.85 23.36
C ARG A 451 11.33 9.74 24.12
N GLU A 452 10.38 9.05 23.53
CA GLU A 452 9.09 8.72 24.16
C GLU A 452 8.87 7.21 24.09
N LEU A 453 8.30 6.61 25.14
CA LEU A 453 7.99 5.18 25.18
C LEU A 453 6.51 4.98 25.52
N TYR A 454 5.85 4.11 24.73
CA TYR A 454 4.43 3.80 24.88
C TYR A 454 4.20 2.29 25.02
N ASN A 455 3.23 1.91 25.86
CA ASN A 455 2.73 0.54 25.94
C ASN A 455 1.40 0.45 25.18
N LEU A 456 1.46 0.04 23.92
CA LEU A 456 0.31 0.03 23.01
C LEU A 456 -0.78 -0.98 23.40
N LEU A 457 -0.49 -1.97 24.25
CA LEU A 457 -1.51 -2.89 24.77
C LEU A 457 -2.50 -2.16 25.67
N ASN A 458 -2.02 -1.23 26.48
CA ASN A 458 -2.84 -0.49 27.45
C ASN A 458 -3.17 0.93 26.98
N ASP A 459 -2.39 1.48 26.06
CA ASP A 459 -2.51 2.83 25.55
C ASP A 459 -2.27 2.87 24.02
N PRO A 460 -3.19 2.31 23.22
CA PRO A 460 -3.07 2.32 21.76
C PRO A 460 -3.17 3.73 21.16
N GLY A 461 -3.62 4.71 21.94
CA GLY A 461 -3.69 6.13 21.58
C GLY A 461 -2.42 6.92 21.86
N GLU A 462 -1.38 6.29 22.48
CA GLU A 462 -0.08 6.93 22.79
C GLU A 462 -0.23 8.23 23.59
N MET A 463 -1.09 8.20 24.61
CA MET A 463 -1.41 9.37 25.46
C MET A 463 -0.49 9.50 26.66
N VAL A 464 0.11 8.41 27.14
CA VAL A 464 0.91 8.36 28.36
C VAL A 464 2.33 7.89 28.04
N ASN A 465 3.28 8.83 28.07
CA ASN A 465 4.71 8.50 27.93
C ASN A 465 5.23 7.88 29.23
N VAL A 466 5.61 6.61 29.19
CA VAL A 466 6.06 5.82 30.34
C VAL A 466 7.58 5.64 30.39
N ILE A 467 8.35 6.41 29.64
CA ILE A 467 9.80 6.24 29.49
C ILE A 467 10.53 6.33 30.82
N ASP A 468 10.13 7.25 31.72
CA ASP A 468 10.82 7.47 33.00
C ASP A 468 10.77 6.24 33.92
N SER A 469 9.71 5.44 33.83
CA SER A 469 9.54 4.19 34.59
C SER A 469 10.08 2.93 33.88
N HIS A 470 10.46 3.04 32.58
CA HIS A 470 10.85 1.88 31.75
C HIS A 470 12.08 2.16 30.90
N GLN A 471 13.09 2.85 31.45
CA GLN A 471 14.32 3.22 30.75
C GLN A 471 15.02 2.01 30.11
N GLY A 472 15.12 0.87 30.80
CA GLY A 472 15.77 -0.34 30.28
C GLY A 472 15.08 -0.91 29.02
N VAL A 473 13.75 -0.76 28.91
CA VAL A 473 12.99 -1.12 27.70
C VAL A 473 13.35 -0.16 26.56
N ALA A 474 13.36 1.13 26.83
CA ALA A 474 13.71 2.16 25.83
C ALA A 474 15.13 1.94 25.28
N ASP A 475 16.11 1.68 26.16
CA ASP A 475 17.50 1.44 25.77
C ASP A 475 17.66 0.16 24.94
N THR A 476 16.89 -0.87 25.24
CA THR A 476 16.88 -2.11 24.47
C THR A 476 16.33 -1.88 23.06
N LEU A 477 15.21 -1.17 22.94
CA LEU A 477 14.60 -0.84 21.66
C LEU A 477 15.50 0.08 20.81
N GLU A 478 16.17 1.05 21.41
CA GLU A 478 17.13 1.89 20.68
C GLU A 478 18.31 1.08 20.13
N LYS A 479 18.84 0.13 20.92
CA LYS A 479 19.90 -0.77 20.45
C LYS A 479 19.40 -1.64 19.28
N GLN A 480 18.18 -2.17 19.36
CA GLN A 480 17.57 -2.93 18.26
C GLN A 480 17.40 -2.07 17.01
N LEU A 481 16.85 -0.85 17.13
CA LEU A 481 16.71 0.10 16.03
C LEU A 481 18.07 0.41 15.39
N THR A 482 19.07 0.71 16.20
CA THR A 482 20.45 0.98 15.75
C THR A 482 21.01 -0.21 14.96
N HIS A 483 20.84 -1.43 15.47
CA HIS A 483 21.26 -2.65 14.79
C HIS A 483 20.57 -2.80 13.43
N ILE A 484 19.24 -2.67 13.37
CA ILE A 484 18.42 -2.80 12.14
C ILE A 484 18.81 -1.76 11.07
N VAL A 485 19.08 -0.51 11.50
CA VAL A 485 19.54 0.53 10.58
C VAL A 485 20.93 0.19 10.03
N ARG A 486 21.85 -0.25 10.87
CA ARG A 486 23.22 -0.61 10.47
C ARG A 486 23.31 -1.83 9.59
N THR A 487 22.57 -2.89 9.90
CA THR A 487 22.57 -4.14 9.13
C THR A 487 21.78 -4.06 7.83
N GLY A 488 21.04 -2.96 7.62
CA GLY A 488 20.26 -2.74 6.40
C GLY A 488 19.05 -3.66 6.25
N ARG A 489 18.66 -4.38 7.32
CA ARG A 489 17.50 -5.30 7.31
C ARG A 489 16.91 -5.53 8.68
N THR A 490 15.63 -5.86 8.71
CA THR A 490 14.91 -6.31 9.91
C THR A 490 14.90 -7.82 10.03
N THR A 491 14.91 -8.52 8.91
CA THR A 491 14.86 -9.99 8.81
C THR A 491 16.24 -10.63 9.03
N LYS A 492 16.26 -11.94 9.23
CA LYS A 492 17.51 -12.72 9.27
C LYS A 492 18.16 -12.77 7.88
N GLY A 493 19.47 -12.76 7.84
CA GLY A 493 20.26 -12.87 6.61
C GLY A 493 21.55 -12.06 6.69
N PRO A 494 22.37 -12.08 5.64
CA PRO A 494 23.58 -11.25 5.59
C PRO A 494 23.22 -9.77 5.60
N PRO A 495 24.08 -8.90 6.14
CA PRO A 495 23.86 -7.47 6.11
C PRO A 495 23.60 -6.95 4.68
N SER A 496 22.63 -6.05 4.53
CA SER A 496 22.30 -5.38 3.27
C SER A 496 22.63 -3.88 3.41
N ALA A 497 23.18 -3.27 2.38
CA ALA A 497 23.51 -1.86 2.43
C ALA A 497 22.24 -0.99 2.34
N ASN A 498 22.23 0.12 3.09
CA ASN A 498 21.34 1.23 2.76
C ASN A 498 21.93 1.98 1.55
N ASP A 499 21.10 2.49 0.66
CA ASP A 499 21.56 3.10 -0.62
C ASP A 499 22.28 4.43 -0.42
N THR A 500 22.25 4.99 0.78
CA THR A 500 22.87 6.27 1.11
C THR A 500 23.76 6.16 2.35
N PRO A 501 24.82 6.97 2.43
CA PRO A 501 25.65 7.05 3.63
C PRO A 501 24.85 7.64 4.81
N TYR A 502 25.52 7.72 5.99
CA TYR A 502 24.95 8.36 7.19
C TYR A 502 24.28 9.70 6.89
N TRP A 503 23.09 9.91 7.44
CA TRP A 503 22.32 11.16 7.31
C TRP A 503 21.85 11.68 8.68
N SER A 504 21.50 12.97 8.74
CA SER A 504 21.26 13.71 9.97
C SER A 504 20.11 13.19 10.83
N ASP A 505 19.15 12.45 10.26
CA ASP A 505 18.01 11.92 11.02
C ASP A 505 18.40 10.77 11.96
N LEU A 506 19.60 10.17 11.74
CA LEU A 506 20.19 9.14 12.61
C LEU A 506 20.94 9.72 13.81
N HIS A 507 20.50 10.86 14.32
CA HIS A 507 21.20 11.64 15.38
C HIS A 507 21.41 10.91 16.72
N TRP A 508 20.75 9.76 16.95
CA TRP A 508 20.94 8.93 18.15
C TRP A 508 22.17 8.02 18.05
N MET A 509 22.71 7.82 16.85
CA MET A 509 23.97 7.08 16.64
C MET A 509 25.05 8.00 16.05
N SER A 510 26.31 7.64 16.24
CA SER A 510 27.41 8.37 15.62
C SER A 510 27.62 7.95 14.16
N LYS A 511 28.27 8.85 13.37
CA LYS A 511 28.70 8.50 12.01
C LYS A 511 29.67 7.31 11.99
N GLN A 512 30.50 7.19 13.03
CA GLN A 512 31.44 6.09 13.19
C GLN A 512 30.71 4.77 13.46
N ASP A 513 29.67 4.78 14.30
CA ASP A 513 28.84 3.58 14.56
C ASP A 513 28.11 3.13 13.31
N TYR A 514 27.70 4.05 12.42
CA TYR A 514 27.08 3.73 11.16
C TYR A 514 28.06 3.15 10.13
N SER A 515 29.28 3.66 10.07
CA SER A 515 30.30 3.34 9.06
C SER A 515 31.08 2.03 9.30
N HIS A 516 30.85 1.34 10.43
CA HIS A 516 31.53 0.07 10.75
C HIS A 516 31.09 -1.13 9.89
N PHE A 517 30.11 -0.98 9.02
CA PHE A 517 29.85 -1.90 7.92
C PHE A 517 30.40 -1.27 6.65
N ASP A 518 31.54 -1.75 6.18
CA ASP A 518 32.12 -1.38 4.90
C ASP A 518 31.09 -1.70 3.79
N THR A 519 31.09 -0.89 2.74
CA THR A 519 30.21 -1.00 1.57
C THR A 519 30.31 -2.34 0.84
N ASN A 520 31.20 -3.24 1.28
CA ASN A 520 31.35 -4.62 0.81
C ASN A 520 30.65 -5.68 1.69
N GLY A 521 29.83 -5.30 2.67
CA GLY A 521 28.94 -6.21 3.39
C GLY A 521 29.60 -7.19 4.37
N TYR A 522 30.89 -7.05 4.65
CA TYR A 522 31.60 -7.90 5.63
C TYR A 522 32.11 -7.05 6.79
N ALA A 523 31.71 -7.45 8.01
CA ALA A 523 32.30 -6.90 9.22
C ALA A 523 33.81 -7.23 9.27
N GLN A 524 34.66 -6.22 9.46
CA GLN A 524 36.03 -6.44 9.92
C GLN A 524 36.04 -6.70 11.43
#